data_057c26272cf5b87c3e1b3155a454a38a
#
_entry.id   057c26272cf5b87c3e1b3155a454a38a
#
_cell.length_a   1.000
_cell.length_b   1.000
_cell.length_c   1.000
_cell.angle_alpha   90.00
_cell.angle_beta   90.00
_cell.angle_gamma   90.00
#
_symmetry.space_group_name_H-M   'P 1'
#
loop_
_entity.id
_entity.type
_entity.pdbx_description
1 polymer ?
#
loop_
_entity_poly.entity_id
_entity_poly.type
_entity_poly.pdbx_seq_one_letter_code
_entity_poly.pdbx_strand_id
1 'polypeptide(L)'
;MNMQTIGSSVNDMGFHNPPLERIDTCQTHGEYKNICYVRSIWLGCTKCMKLKSDAAEAKEQERKREEERRQWKEKIGNAGIPERFITRTLSTYQADEKNDKQVRVLKFCTDYAENFSDHKKTGLSFLMLGLPGTGKTHLSIGIALEIMKQGRSAVFTSASRMLRAVKDTYHKESQFSEKQVLAVYETCDLLIIDEVGVQTGSDYEKNIIFDVINSRYENVRPTIILSNLSI
;
A
#
# COMPACT_ATOMS: atom_id res chain seq x y z
N MET A 1 53.33 -5.45 -11.64
CA MET A 1 53.28 -5.13 -10.20
C MET A 1 53.53 -6.41 -9.42
N ASN A 2 54.67 -6.47 -8.70
CA ASN A 2 55.16 -7.71 -8.10
C ASN A 2 54.31 -8.13 -6.89
N MET A 3 53.91 -9.42 -6.82
CA MET A 3 53.19 -10.02 -5.70
C MET A 3 53.87 -9.82 -4.32
N GLN A 4 55.17 -9.54 -4.27
CA GLN A 4 55.91 -9.20 -3.05
C GLN A 4 55.55 -7.86 -2.41
N THR A 5 55.08 -6.87 -3.20
CA THR A 5 54.71 -5.54 -2.69
C THR A 5 53.30 -5.51 -2.01
N ILE A 6 52.45 -6.46 -2.32
CA ILE A 6 51.11 -6.57 -1.70
C ILE A 6 51.21 -7.19 -0.30
N GLY A 7 52.13 -8.15 -0.10
CA GLY A 7 52.32 -8.80 1.19
C GLY A 7 52.88 -7.88 2.28
N SER A 8 53.76 -6.93 1.95
CA SER A 8 54.29 -5.95 2.90
C SER A 8 53.26 -4.93 3.37
N SER A 9 52.38 -4.49 2.48
CA SER A 9 51.33 -3.54 2.80
C SER A 9 50.22 -4.11 3.70
N VAL A 10 49.96 -5.43 3.65
CA VAL A 10 48.95 -6.10 4.48
C VAL A 10 49.44 -6.27 5.90
N ASN A 11 50.77 -6.54 6.11
CA ASN A 11 51.36 -6.64 7.43
C ASN A 11 51.39 -5.28 8.16
N ASP A 12 51.60 -4.18 7.44
CA ASP A 12 51.56 -2.83 8.03
C ASP A 12 50.15 -2.41 8.55
N MET A 13 49.07 -3.00 8.03
CA MET A 13 47.73 -2.81 8.51
C MET A 13 47.39 -3.68 9.75
N GLY A 14 48.34 -4.48 10.27
CA GLY A 14 48.15 -5.30 11.47
C GLY A 14 47.32 -6.56 11.25
N PHE A 15 47.26 -7.06 10.01
CA PHE A 15 46.65 -8.38 9.72
C PHE A 15 47.65 -9.52 10.00
N HIS A 16 47.15 -10.60 10.55
CA HIS A 16 47.88 -11.84 10.70
C HIS A 16 47.69 -12.77 9.48
N ASN A 17 48.78 -13.12 8.83
CA ASN A 17 48.75 -14.08 7.72
C ASN A 17 49.91 -15.12 7.87
N PRO A 18 49.65 -16.36 8.28
CA PRO A 18 48.33 -16.94 8.61
C PRO A 18 47.69 -16.33 9.88
N PRO A 19 46.37 -16.44 10.02
CA PRO A 19 45.68 -15.94 11.22
C PRO A 19 46.15 -16.67 12.46
N LEU A 20 46.16 -15.98 13.62
CA LEU A 20 46.45 -16.62 14.90
C LEU A 20 45.23 -17.43 15.36
N GLU A 21 45.54 -18.60 15.98
CA GLU A 21 44.52 -19.54 16.42
C GLU A 21 44.75 -19.94 17.87
N ARG A 22 43.68 -20.10 18.63
CA ARG A 22 43.70 -20.68 19.97
C ARG A 22 42.39 -21.41 20.26
N ILE A 23 42.43 -22.31 21.23
CA ILE A 23 41.22 -22.97 21.74
C ILE A 23 40.69 -22.16 22.91
N ASP A 24 39.44 -21.72 22.82
CA ASP A 24 38.71 -21.02 23.88
C ASP A 24 37.46 -21.82 24.26
N THR A 25 36.93 -21.59 25.45
CA THR A 25 35.69 -22.23 25.92
C THR A 25 34.55 -21.26 25.92
N CYS A 26 33.45 -21.58 25.23
CA CYS A 26 32.20 -20.88 25.29
C CYS A 26 31.31 -21.51 26.35
N GLN A 27 30.71 -20.71 27.23
CA GLN A 27 29.79 -21.19 28.27
C GLN A 27 28.59 -21.97 27.72
N THR A 28 28.14 -21.64 26.50
CA THR A 28 26.94 -22.24 25.88
C THR A 28 27.26 -23.37 24.92
N HIS A 29 28.43 -23.33 24.23
CA HIS A 29 28.72 -24.24 23.11
C HIS A 29 29.96 -25.09 23.31
N GLY A 30 30.63 -24.99 24.51
CA GLY A 30 31.83 -25.74 24.82
C GLY A 30 33.09 -25.18 24.13
N GLU A 31 34.09 -26.06 23.93
CA GLU A 31 35.35 -25.67 23.30
C GLU A 31 35.17 -25.30 21.82
N TYR A 32 35.88 -24.28 21.38
CA TYR A 32 35.88 -23.84 19.98
C TYR A 32 37.20 -23.22 19.59
N LYS A 33 37.51 -23.29 18.31
CA LYS A 33 38.68 -22.66 17.71
C LYS A 33 38.43 -21.19 17.50
N ASN A 34 39.10 -20.33 18.27
CA ASN A 34 39.04 -18.91 18.13
C ASN A 34 40.12 -18.41 17.17
N ILE A 35 39.80 -17.47 16.32
CA ILE A 35 40.65 -16.99 15.24
C ILE A 35 40.83 -15.47 15.35
N CYS A 36 42.08 -15.02 15.15
CA CYS A 36 42.44 -13.61 15.15
C CYS A 36 43.08 -13.24 13.80
N TYR A 37 42.46 -12.37 13.07
CA TYR A 37 42.99 -11.87 11.79
C TYR A 37 43.71 -10.54 11.93
N VAL A 38 43.34 -9.70 12.91
CA VAL A 38 43.82 -8.32 13.03
C VAL A 38 44.09 -7.98 14.48
N ARG A 39 45.30 -7.52 14.82
CA ARG A 39 45.69 -6.82 16.06
C ARG A 39 45.03 -7.33 17.35
N SER A 40 45.12 -8.57 17.64
CA SER A 40 44.55 -9.18 18.88
C SER A 40 43.01 -9.12 18.99
N ILE A 41 42.32 -8.89 17.88
CA ILE A 41 40.86 -8.97 17.82
C ILE A 41 40.48 -10.43 17.55
N TRP A 42 39.95 -11.09 18.56
CA TRP A 42 39.50 -12.48 18.48
C TRP A 42 38.01 -12.53 18.12
N LEU A 43 37.66 -13.37 17.15
CA LEU A 43 36.28 -13.42 16.63
C LEU A 43 35.25 -13.94 17.65
N GLY A 44 35.71 -14.80 18.58
CA GLY A 44 34.81 -15.42 19.54
C GLY A 44 34.10 -16.69 18.99
N CYS A 45 33.15 -17.19 19.74
CA CYS A 45 32.43 -18.42 19.37
C CYS A 45 31.54 -18.17 18.12
N THR A 46 31.86 -18.86 17.03
CA THR A 46 31.14 -18.71 15.75
C THR A 46 29.65 -19.06 15.85
N LYS A 47 29.29 -20.05 16.71
CA LYS A 47 27.90 -20.42 16.96
C LYS A 47 27.14 -19.28 17.68
N CYS A 48 27.76 -18.64 18.69
CA CYS A 48 27.20 -17.48 19.35
C CYS A 48 27.06 -16.27 18.40
N MET A 49 28.05 -16.05 17.55
CA MET A 49 28.00 -14.97 16.56
C MET A 49 26.86 -15.19 15.58
N LYS A 50 26.71 -16.42 15.06
CA LYS A 50 25.62 -16.76 14.16
C LYS A 50 24.26 -16.57 14.82
N LEU A 51 24.06 -17.05 16.06
CA LEU A 51 22.81 -16.83 16.78
C LEU A 51 22.50 -15.35 17.00
N LYS A 52 23.51 -14.52 17.29
CA LYS A 52 23.32 -13.06 17.43
C LYS A 52 22.99 -12.40 16.08
N SER A 53 23.64 -12.84 15.00
CA SER A 53 23.34 -12.36 13.65
C SER A 53 21.91 -12.70 13.24
N ASP A 54 21.52 -13.98 13.39
CA ASP A 54 20.18 -14.46 13.04
C ASP A 54 19.11 -13.74 13.86
N ALA A 55 19.35 -13.51 15.16
CA ALA A 55 18.44 -12.75 16.00
C ALA A 55 18.35 -11.25 15.62
N ALA A 56 19.47 -10.65 15.21
CA ALA A 56 19.49 -9.27 14.74
C ALA A 56 18.74 -9.11 13.40
N GLU A 57 18.94 -10.05 12.48
CA GLU A 57 18.24 -10.10 11.21
C GLU A 57 16.73 -10.30 11.39
N ALA A 58 16.32 -11.22 12.28
CA ALA A 58 14.91 -11.44 12.59
C ALA A 58 14.25 -10.18 13.18
N LYS A 59 14.94 -9.49 14.10
CA LYS A 59 14.46 -8.23 14.69
C LYS A 59 14.33 -7.12 13.66
N GLU A 60 15.29 -7.01 12.75
CA GLU A 60 15.25 -6.01 11.67
C GLU A 60 14.13 -6.32 10.66
N GLN A 61 13.89 -7.59 10.34
CA GLN A 61 12.77 -7.99 9.50
C GLN A 61 11.42 -7.66 10.14
N GLU A 62 11.26 -7.91 11.45
CA GLU A 62 10.04 -7.57 12.18
C GLU A 62 9.82 -6.05 12.20
N ARG A 63 10.87 -5.26 12.46
CA ARG A 63 10.79 -3.79 12.40
C ARG A 63 10.34 -3.30 11.01
N LYS A 64 10.85 -3.89 9.92
CA LYS A 64 10.44 -3.54 8.57
C LYS A 64 8.96 -3.88 8.32
N ARG A 65 8.50 -5.06 8.76
CA ARG A 65 7.10 -5.46 8.63
C ARG A 65 6.15 -4.54 9.40
N GLU A 66 6.54 -4.13 10.61
CA GLU A 66 5.75 -3.18 11.40
C GLU A 66 5.66 -1.81 10.73
N GLU A 67 6.78 -1.32 10.17
CA GLU A 67 6.82 -0.06 9.43
C GLU A 67 5.94 -0.12 8.17
N GLU A 68 6.06 -1.19 7.37
CA GLU A 68 5.22 -1.42 6.19
C GLU A 68 3.72 -1.47 6.56
N ARG A 69 3.39 -2.13 7.68
CA ARG A 69 2.01 -2.21 8.19
C ARG A 69 1.49 -0.83 8.59
N ARG A 70 2.33 -0.01 9.24
CA ARG A 70 1.98 1.36 9.63
C ARG A 70 1.72 2.24 8.41
N GLN A 71 2.63 2.23 7.44
CA GLN A 71 2.49 2.98 6.19
C GLN A 71 1.26 2.54 5.40
N TRP A 72 0.97 1.25 5.38
CA TRP A 72 -0.23 0.73 4.74
C TRP A 72 -1.52 1.22 5.41
N LYS A 73 -1.58 1.21 6.74
CA LYS A 73 -2.74 1.75 7.49
C LYS A 73 -2.96 3.24 7.23
N GLU A 74 -1.89 4.02 7.22
CA GLU A 74 -1.95 5.44 6.91
C GLU A 74 -2.44 5.68 5.47
N LYS A 75 -1.91 4.93 4.52
CA LYS A 75 -2.34 4.99 3.12
C LYS A 75 -3.83 4.69 2.94
N ILE A 76 -4.34 3.66 3.62
CA ILE A 76 -5.77 3.32 3.61
C ILE A 76 -6.61 4.42 4.26
N GLY A 77 -6.17 4.98 5.38
CA GLY A 77 -6.87 6.09 6.04
C GLY A 77 -7.01 7.30 5.11
N ASN A 78 -5.93 7.68 4.45
CA ASN A 78 -5.92 8.78 3.47
C ASN A 78 -6.78 8.50 2.24
N ALA A 79 -6.99 7.22 1.89
CA ALA A 79 -7.90 6.82 0.82
C ALA A 79 -9.39 6.93 1.18
N GLY A 80 -9.73 7.29 2.41
CA GLY A 80 -11.13 7.42 2.87
C GLY A 80 -11.87 6.09 3.03
N ILE A 81 -11.17 4.95 2.98
CA ILE A 81 -11.75 3.62 3.15
C ILE A 81 -12.08 3.40 4.63
N PRO A 82 -13.36 3.12 5.00
CA PRO A 82 -13.72 2.87 6.38
C PRO A 82 -13.05 1.60 6.93
N GLU A 83 -12.67 1.62 8.20
CA GLU A 83 -11.92 0.53 8.84
C GLU A 83 -12.59 -0.86 8.67
N ARG A 84 -13.91 -0.91 8.78
CA ARG A 84 -14.69 -2.16 8.58
C ARG A 84 -14.54 -2.79 7.19
N PHE A 85 -14.02 -2.04 6.21
CA PHE A 85 -13.85 -2.50 4.83
C PHE A 85 -12.39 -2.84 4.47
N ILE A 86 -11.43 -2.62 5.37
CA ILE A 86 -10.00 -2.89 5.09
C ILE A 86 -9.74 -4.36 4.71
N THR A 87 -10.54 -5.27 5.26
CA THR A 87 -10.48 -6.72 4.97
C THR A 87 -11.33 -7.15 3.78
N ARG A 88 -12.08 -6.23 3.16
CA ARG A 88 -12.97 -6.52 2.03
C ARG A 88 -12.20 -6.48 0.72
N THR A 89 -11.41 -7.51 0.47
CA THR A 89 -10.64 -7.70 -0.76
C THR A 89 -11.48 -8.41 -1.83
N LEU A 90 -11.03 -8.40 -3.08
CA LEU A 90 -11.68 -9.18 -4.15
C LEU A 90 -11.69 -10.68 -3.84
N SER A 91 -10.63 -11.19 -3.22
CA SER A 91 -10.52 -12.60 -2.83
C SER A 91 -11.45 -13.01 -1.67
N THR A 92 -11.90 -12.05 -0.84
CA THR A 92 -12.86 -12.32 0.25
C THR A 92 -14.31 -12.15 -0.18
N TYR A 93 -14.57 -11.73 -1.42
CA TYR A 93 -15.93 -11.64 -1.95
C TYR A 93 -16.46 -13.04 -2.28
N GLN A 94 -17.57 -13.41 -1.64
CA GLN A 94 -18.24 -14.66 -1.88
C GLN A 94 -19.34 -14.46 -2.94
N ALA A 95 -19.02 -14.80 -4.18
CA ALA A 95 -20.01 -14.87 -5.24
C ALA A 95 -20.83 -16.16 -5.09
N ASP A 96 -22.14 -16.07 -5.26
CA ASP A 96 -22.96 -17.26 -5.42
C ASP A 96 -22.65 -17.89 -6.79
N GLU A 97 -22.04 -19.08 -6.78
CA GLU A 97 -21.66 -19.82 -7.98
C GLU A 97 -22.84 -20.10 -8.91
N LYS A 98 -24.07 -20.15 -8.39
CA LYS A 98 -25.30 -20.31 -9.17
C LYS A 98 -25.78 -19.00 -9.80
N ASN A 99 -25.19 -17.87 -9.43
CA ASN A 99 -25.52 -16.57 -9.94
C ASN A 99 -24.46 -16.07 -10.93
N ASP A 100 -24.62 -16.43 -12.20
CA ASP A 100 -23.72 -16.04 -13.29
C ASP A 100 -23.41 -14.54 -13.36
N LYS A 101 -24.34 -13.68 -12.91
CA LYS A 101 -24.12 -12.22 -12.89
C LYS A 101 -23.08 -11.87 -11.84
N GLN A 102 -23.14 -12.44 -10.64
CA GLN A 102 -22.17 -12.17 -9.57
C GLN A 102 -20.78 -12.67 -9.96
N VAL A 103 -20.69 -13.87 -10.53
CA VAL A 103 -19.43 -14.45 -11.00
C VAL A 103 -18.79 -13.57 -12.08
N ARG A 104 -19.57 -13.10 -13.07
CA ARG A 104 -19.08 -12.23 -14.13
C ARG A 104 -18.63 -10.86 -13.62
N VAL A 105 -19.38 -10.27 -12.67
CA VAL A 105 -19.01 -8.99 -12.06
C VAL A 105 -17.72 -9.12 -11.24
N LEU A 106 -17.57 -10.17 -10.45
CA LEU A 106 -16.34 -10.43 -9.70
C LEU A 106 -15.14 -10.57 -10.66
N LYS A 107 -15.29 -11.36 -11.72
CA LYS A 107 -14.26 -11.53 -12.74
C LYS A 107 -13.87 -10.20 -13.40
N PHE A 108 -14.85 -9.39 -13.78
CA PHE A 108 -14.62 -8.04 -14.34
C PHE A 108 -13.86 -7.14 -13.34
N CYS A 109 -14.26 -7.13 -12.06
CA CYS A 109 -13.58 -6.32 -11.05
C CYS A 109 -12.13 -6.77 -10.81
N THR A 110 -11.88 -8.08 -10.86
CA THR A 110 -10.53 -8.62 -10.72
C THR A 110 -9.67 -8.25 -11.91
N ASP A 111 -10.16 -8.48 -13.13
CA ASP A 111 -9.47 -8.10 -14.36
C ASP A 111 -9.19 -6.59 -14.42
N TYR A 112 -10.17 -5.77 -14.05
CA TYR A 112 -9.99 -4.32 -13.98
C TYR A 112 -8.88 -3.90 -13.02
N ALA A 113 -8.81 -4.51 -11.83
CA ALA A 113 -7.79 -4.19 -10.84
C ALA A 113 -6.39 -4.66 -11.29
N GLU A 114 -6.28 -5.86 -11.86
CA GLU A 114 -5.03 -6.43 -12.35
C GLU A 114 -4.45 -5.62 -13.53
N ASN A 115 -5.31 -5.20 -14.47
CA ASN A 115 -4.93 -4.45 -15.67
C ASN A 115 -5.09 -2.93 -15.51
N PHE A 116 -5.13 -2.41 -14.28
CA PHE A 116 -5.41 -1.00 -14.04
C PHE A 116 -4.46 -0.03 -14.73
N SER A 117 -3.20 -0.40 -14.94
CA SER A 117 -2.24 0.45 -15.65
C SER A 117 -2.67 0.76 -17.09
N ASP A 118 -3.33 -0.18 -17.78
CA ASP A 118 -3.84 0.04 -19.12
C ASP A 118 -5.19 0.78 -19.10
N HIS A 119 -6.05 0.45 -18.15
CA HIS A 119 -7.31 1.19 -17.94
C HIS A 119 -7.08 2.65 -17.58
N LYS A 120 -6.02 2.95 -16.85
CA LYS A 120 -5.62 4.33 -16.55
C LYS A 120 -5.22 5.12 -17.80
N LYS A 121 -4.59 4.50 -18.78
CA LYS A 121 -4.21 5.15 -20.06
C LYS A 121 -5.44 5.56 -20.87
N THR A 122 -6.51 4.78 -20.78
CA THR A 122 -7.76 5.00 -21.52
C THR A 122 -8.83 5.74 -20.74
N GLY A 123 -8.62 5.94 -19.41
CA GLY A 123 -9.62 6.54 -18.53
C GLY A 123 -10.85 5.67 -18.31
N LEU A 124 -10.71 4.33 -18.47
CA LEU A 124 -11.86 3.41 -18.37
C LEU A 124 -12.56 3.56 -17.03
N SER A 125 -13.76 4.11 -17.09
CA SER A 125 -14.66 4.36 -15.96
C SER A 125 -15.91 3.49 -16.11
N PHE A 126 -16.54 3.16 -14.99
CA PHE A 126 -17.79 2.40 -15.04
C PHE A 126 -18.72 2.69 -13.87
N LEU A 127 -19.99 2.32 -14.07
CA LEU A 127 -21.08 2.47 -13.12
C LEU A 127 -21.50 1.10 -12.59
N MET A 128 -21.55 0.94 -11.27
CA MET A 128 -22.14 -0.22 -10.61
C MET A 128 -23.53 0.12 -10.08
N LEU A 129 -24.52 -0.54 -10.65
CA LEU A 129 -25.92 -0.40 -10.25
C LEU A 129 -26.41 -1.68 -9.58
N GLY A 130 -27.34 -1.54 -8.65
CA GLY A 130 -27.98 -2.68 -8.00
C GLY A 130 -28.53 -2.34 -6.62
N LEU A 131 -29.37 -3.24 -6.10
CA LEU A 131 -30.00 -3.06 -4.79
C LEU A 131 -28.96 -2.99 -3.64
N PRO A 132 -29.32 -2.38 -2.50
CA PRO A 132 -28.51 -2.43 -1.30
C PRO A 132 -28.16 -3.89 -0.92
N GLY A 133 -26.95 -4.11 -0.39
CA GLY A 133 -26.50 -5.43 0.03
C GLY A 133 -25.94 -6.33 -1.07
N THR A 134 -25.95 -5.93 -2.35
CA THR A 134 -25.44 -6.74 -3.47
C THR A 134 -23.90 -6.77 -3.57
N GLY A 135 -23.18 -6.12 -2.66
CA GLY A 135 -21.72 -6.17 -2.58
C GLY A 135 -20.97 -5.13 -3.42
N LYS A 136 -21.65 -4.13 -4.00
CA LYS A 136 -21.01 -3.05 -4.80
C LYS A 136 -19.83 -2.38 -4.07
N THR A 137 -20.08 -1.95 -2.83
CA THR A 137 -19.07 -1.30 -1.99
C THR A 137 -17.91 -2.24 -1.67
N HIS A 138 -18.17 -3.55 -1.43
CA HIS A 138 -17.14 -4.55 -1.21
C HIS A 138 -16.22 -4.68 -2.45
N LEU A 139 -16.82 -4.89 -3.61
CA LEU A 139 -16.06 -5.05 -4.86
C LEU A 139 -15.25 -3.81 -5.21
N SER A 140 -15.86 -2.63 -5.10
CA SER A 140 -15.15 -1.37 -5.42
C SER A 140 -13.99 -1.08 -4.48
N ILE A 141 -14.15 -1.34 -3.18
CA ILE A 141 -13.04 -1.22 -2.21
C ILE A 141 -11.98 -2.30 -2.47
N GLY A 142 -12.40 -3.52 -2.82
CA GLY A 142 -11.47 -4.58 -3.23
C GLY A 142 -10.59 -4.16 -4.41
N ILE A 143 -11.17 -3.50 -5.42
CA ILE A 143 -10.43 -2.89 -6.53
C ILE A 143 -9.45 -1.82 -6.01
N ALA A 144 -9.93 -0.88 -5.17
CA ALA A 144 -9.07 0.17 -4.63
C ALA A 144 -7.86 -0.38 -3.87
N LEU A 145 -8.08 -1.37 -3.00
CA LEU A 145 -7.01 -2.00 -2.22
C LEU A 145 -5.97 -2.68 -3.13
N GLU A 146 -6.40 -3.34 -4.20
CA GLU A 146 -5.48 -3.99 -5.14
C GLU A 146 -4.65 -2.97 -5.94
N ILE A 147 -5.29 -1.90 -6.41
CA ILE A 147 -4.61 -0.78 -7.09
C ILE A 147 -3.61 -0.08 -6.17
N MET A 148 -3.96 0.10 -4.89
CA MET A 148 -3.06 0.69 -3.89
C MET A 148 -1.85 -0.19 -3.60
N LYS A 149 -1.97 -1.52 -3.63
CA LYS A 149 -0.84 -2.46 -3.54
C LYS A 149 0.13 -2.30 -4.71
N GLN A 150 -0.38 -1.98 -5.90
CA GLN A 150 0.42 -1.69 -7.09
C GLN A 150 1.13 -0.31 -7.04
N GLY A 151 1.06 0.40 -5.90
CA GLY A 151 1.70 1.71 -5.71
C GLY A 151 0.89 2.89 -6.26
N ARG A 152 -0.34 2.69 -6.73
CA ARG A 152 -1.21 3.75 -7.24
C ARG A 152 -2.04 4.37 -6.11
N SER A 153 -2.55 5.58 -6.36
CA SER A 153 -3.48 6.26 -5.45
C SER A 153 -4.92 5.91 -5.78
N ALA A 154 -5.72 5.61 -4.73
CA ALA A 154 -7.14 5.44 -4.85
C ALA A 154 -7.85 6.23 -3.74
N VAL A 155 -9.00 6.83 -4.05
CA VAL A 155 -9.84 7.51 -3.07
C VAL A 155 -11.24 6.94 -3.12
N PHE A 156 -11.76 6.54 -1.96
CA PHE A 156 -13.14 6.11 -1.76
C PHE A 156 -13.90 7.16 -0.96
N THR A 157 -15.00 7.62 -1.48
CA THR A 157 -15.88 8.58 -0.80
C THR A 157 -17.34 8.28 -1.14
N SER A 158 -18.28 8.79 -0.34
CA SER A 158 -19.67 8.93 -0.79
C SER A 158 -19.91 10.33 -1.29
N ALA A 159 -20.92 10.49 -2.16
CA ALA A 159 -21.32 11.81 -2.64
C ALA A 159 -21.57 12.78 -1.48
N SER A 160 -22.29 12.34 -0.44
CA SER A 160 -22.55 13.15 0.77
C SER A 160 -21.27 13.54 1.53
N ARG A 161 -20.28 12.62 1.61
CA ARG A 161 -19.01 12.89 2.28
C ARG A 161 -18.17 13.89 1.49
N MET A 162 -18.12 13.75 0.17
CA MET A 162 -17.43 14.69 -0.72
C MET A 162 -18.00 16.10 -0.55
N LEU A 163 -19.34 16.26 -0.60
CA LEU A 163 -20.00 17.54 -0.42
C LEU A 163 -19.76 18.15 0.95
N ARG A 164 -19.75 17.33 2.01
CA ARG A 164 -19.43 17.79 3.37
C ARG A 164 -18.00 18.31 3.44
N ALA A 165 -17.04 17.58 2.89
CA ALA A 165 -15.64 18.01 2.89
C ALA A 165 -15.45 19.37 2.18
N VAL A 166 -16.20 19.64 1.11
CA VAL A 166 -16.20 20.94 0.45
C VAL A 166 -16.84 22.00 1.34
N LYS A 167 -18.00 21.73 1.95
CA LYS A 167 -18.67 22.69 2.85
C LYS A 167 -17.82 23.05 4.08
N ASP A 168 -17.06 22.11 4.59
CA ASP A 168 -16.18 22.33 5.73
C ASP A 168 -15.08 23.37 5.43
N THR A 169 -14.73 23.56 4.14
CA THR A 169 -13.77 24.61 3.72
C THR A 169 -14.29 26.04 3.90
N TYR A 170 -15.61 26.24 4.05
CA TYR A 170 -16.21 27.57 4.21
C TYR A 170 -16.12 28.12 5.64
N HIS A 171 -15.75 27.28 6.60
CA HIS A 171 -15.50 27.75 7.95
C HIS A 171 -14.18 28.54 8.01
N LYS A 172 -14.18 29.66 8.76
CA LYS A 172 -13.01 30.56 8.88
C LYS A 172 -11.76 29.87 9.43
N GLU A 173 -11.93 28.78 10.16
CA GLU A 173 -10.84 28.00 10.76
C GLU A 173 -10.38 26.83 9.86
N SER A 174 -10.92 26.71 8.67
CA SER A 174 -10.52 25.63 7.76
C SER A 174 -9.07 25.78 7.34
N GLN A 175 -8.31 24.70 7.49
CA GLN A 175 -6.90 24.63 7.07
C GLN A 175 -6.75 24.41 5.55
N PHE A 176 -7.84 24.03 4.86
CA PHE A 176 -7.83 23.70 3.45
C PHE A 176 -8.81 24.58 2.68
N SER A 177 -8.42 24.99 1.49
CA SER A 177 -9.32 25.65 0.54
C SER A 177 -10.15 24.61 -0.22
N GLU A 178 -11.31 25.05 -0.76
CA GLU A 178 -12.14 24.22 -1.64
C GLU A 178 -11.32 23.58 -2.77
N LYS A 179 -10.47 24.37 -3.42
CA LYS A 179 -9.57 23.91 -4.49
C LYS A 179 -8.66 22.76 -4.04
N GLN A 180 -8.12 22.82 -2.82
CA GLN A 180 -7.27 21.75 -2.29
C GLN A 180 -8.06 20.48 -2.02
N VAL A 181 -9.28 20.60 -1.51
CA VAL A 181 -10.15 19.44 -1.25
C VAL A 181 -10.57 18.79 -2.57
N LEU A 182 -11.00 19.58 -3.55
CA LEU A 182 -11.40 19.07 -4.87
C LEU A 182 -10.21 18.42 -5.59
N ALA A 183 -9.02 19.01 -5.49
CA ALA A 183 -7.80 18.44 -6.11
C ALA A 183 -7.52 17.00 -5.65
N VAL A 184 -7.85 16.61 -4.42
CA VAL A 184 -7.71 15.23 -3.94
C VAL A 184 -8.54 14.26 -4.78
N TYR A 185 -9.80 14.64 -5.06
CA TYR A 185 -10.70 13.81 -5.87
C TYR A 185 -10.36 13.84 -7.36
N GLU A 186 -9.94 15.00 -7.86
CA GLU A 186 -9.63 15.18 -9.28
C GLU A 186 -8.31 14.50 -9.67
N THR A 187 -7.30 14.44 -8.78
CA THR A 187 -5.94 14.04 -9.15
C THR A 187 -5.57 12.61 -8.80
N CYS A 188 -6.29 11.92 -7.91
CA CYS A 188 -6.03 10.51 -7.59
C CYS A 188 -6.15 9.62 -8.84
N ASP A 189 -5.39 8.49 -8.86
CA ASP A 189 -5.40 7.57 -10.00
C ASP A 189 -6.78 6.94 -10.19
N LEU A 190 -7.42 6.48 -9.12
CA LEU A 190 -8.79 5.97 -9.11
C LEU A 190 -9.65 6.74 -8.10
N LEU A 191 -10.80 7.24 -8.54
CA LEU A 191 -11.85 7.76 -7.66
C LEU A 191 -13.03 6.79 -7.62
N ILE A 192 -13.52 6.50 -6.42
CA ILE A 192 -14.75 5.73 -6.20
C ILE A 192 -15.74 6.62 -5.46
N ILE A 193 -16.91 6.87 -6.07
CA ILE A 193 -17.98 7.66 -5.48
C ILE A 193 -19.17 6.75 -5.20
N ASP A 194 -19.46 6.51 -3.93
CA ASP A 194 -20.59 5.68 -3.50
C ASP A 194 -21.86 6.52 -3.26
N GLU A 195 -23.01 5.87 -3.35
CA GLU A 195 -24.34 6.45 -3.07
C GLU A 195 -24.70 7.65 -3.96
N VAL A 196 -24.25 7.66 -5.22
CA VAL A 196 -24.66 8.70 -6.16
C VAL A 196 -26.13 8.55 -6.55
N GLY A 197 -26.87 9.67 -6.56
CA GLY A 197 -28.29 9.72 -6.93
C GLY A 197 -29.27 9.56 -5.76
N VAL A 198 -28.79 9.33 -4.53
CA VAL A 198 -29.65 9.28 -3.32
C VAL A 198 -29.92 10.68 -2.77
N GLN A 199 -29.11 11.67 -3.18
CA GLN A 199 -29.22 13.02 -2.67
C GLN A 199 -30.31 13.79 -3.37
N THR A 200 -31.18 14.41 -2.59
CA THR A 200 -32.09 15.53 -2.99
C THR A 200 -31.31 16.85 -2.94
N GLY A 201 -30.06 16.85 -3.40
CA GLY A 201 -29.16 17.99 -3.25
C GLY A 201 -29.57 19.23 -4.05
N SER A 202 -29.11 20.39 -3.58
CA SER A 202 -29.22 21.64 -4.34
C SER A 202 -28.47 21.52 -5.68
N ASP A 203 -28.82 22.37 -6.64
CA ASP A 203 -28.12 22.38 -7.93
C ASP A 203 -26.61 22.64 -7.76
N TYR A 204 -26.21 23.40 -6.74
CA TYR A 204 -24.81 23.59 -6.37
C TYR A 204 -24.12 22.26 -6.00
N GLU A 205 -24.76 21.43 -5.17
CA GLU A 205 -24.22 20.14 -4.78
C GLU A 205 -24.06 19.17 -5.97
N LYS A 206 -25.02 19.17 -6.87
CA LYS A 206 -24.95 18.41 -8.12
C LYS A 206 -23.80 18.88 -9.01
N ASN A 207 -23.63 20.22 -9.10
CA ASN A 207 -22.56 20.82 -9.89
C ASN A 207 -21.17 20.42 -9.37
N ILE A 208 -20.93 20.41 -8.05
CA ILE A 208 -19.65 19.95 -7.48
C ILE A 208 -19.31 18.52 -7.93
N ILE A 209 -20.28 17.60 -7.81
CA ILE A 209 -20.06 16.20 -8.21
C ILE A 209 -19.83 16.12 -9.73
N PHE A 210 -20.61 16.85 -10.50
CA PHE A 210 -20.48 16.92 -11.95
C PHE A 210 -19.10 17.45 -12.36
N ASP A 211 -18.66 18.56 -11.76
CA ASP A 211 -17.38 19.19 -12.07
C ASP A 211 -16.19 18.26 -11.78
N VAL A 212 -16.22 17.55 -10.66
CA VAL A 212 -15.19 16.54 -10.34
C VAL A 212 -15.19 15.42 -11.38
N ILE A 213 -16.36 14.88 -11.75
CA ILE A 213 -16.46 13.81 -12.75
C ILE A 213 -15.99 14.30 -14.11
N ASN A 214 -16.40 15.51 -14.51
CA ASN A 214 -16.04 16.11 -15.79
C ASN A 214 -14.53 16.40 -15.87
N SER A 215 -13.96 17.03 -14.82
CA SER A 215 -12.51 17.24 -14.73
C SER A 215 -11.73 15.95 -14.86
N ARG A 216 -12.18 14.85 -14.24
CA ARG A 216 -11.54 13.54 -14.36
C ARG A 216 -11.68 12.94 -15.75
N TYR A 217 -12.84 13.07 -16.36
CA TYR A 217 -13.07 12.62 -17.73
C TYR A 217 -12.15 13.33 -18.73
N GLU A 218 -12.08 14.67 -18.66
CA GLU A 218 -11.19 15.48 -19.50
C GLU A 218 -9.71 15.12 -19.33
N ASN A 219 -9.31 14.74 -18.10
CA ASN A 219 -7.93 14.34 -17.76
C ASN A 219 -7.68 12.82 -17.87
N VAL A 220 -8.58 12.08 -18.50
CA VAL A 220 -8.47 10.62 -18.73
C VAL A 220 -8.20 9.85 -17.42
N ARG A 221 -8.93 10.19 -16.35
CA ARG A 221 -8.78 9.59 -15.01
C ARG A 221 -9.93 8.65 -14.69
N PRO A 222 -9.65 7.35 -14.43
CA PRO A 222 -10.66 6.35 -14.10
C PRO A 222 -11.52 6.73 -12.90
N THR A 223 -12.84 6.57 -13.04
CA THR A 223 -13.82 6.81 -11.98
C THR A 223 -14.81 5.64 -11.90
N ILE A 224 -15.06 5.15 -10.70
CA ILE A 224 -16.10 4.14 -10.43
C ILE A 224 -17.23 4.85 -9.66
N ILE A 225 -18.44 4.73 -10.16
CA ILE A 225 -19.63 5.30 -9.52
C ILE A 225 -20.52 4.16 -9.05
N LEU A 226 -20.96 4.21 -7.79
CA LEU A 226 -21.88 3.25 -7.23
C LEU A 226 -23.23 3.92 -6.97
N SER A 227 -24.31 3.25 -7.38
CA SER A 227 -25.67 3.74 -7.13
C SER A 227 -26.63 2.61 -6.81
N ASN A 228 -27.63 2.93 -6.00
CA ASN A 228 -28.75 2.04 -5.68
C ASN A 228 -29.94 2.25 -6.62
N LEU A 229 -29.83 3.18 -7.58
CA LEU A 229 -30.86 3.39 -8.58
C LEU A 229 -30.95 2.18 -9.52
N SER A 230 -32.15 1.84 -9.94
CA SER A 230 -32.41 0.95 -11.08
C SER A 230 -32.40 1.77 -12.39
N ILE A 231 -31.88 1.19 -13.44
CA ILE A 231 -32.06 1.70 -14.79
C ILE A 231 -33.47 1.36 -15.25
#